data_131d4130a9e5d5db544c8c2101aea46d
#
_entry.id   131d4130a9e5d5db544c8c2101aea46d
#
_cell.length_a   1.000
_cell.length_b   1.000
_cell.length_c   1.000
_cell.angle_alpha   90.00
_cell.angle_beta   90.00
_cell.angle_gamma   90.00
#
_symmetry.space_group_name_H-M   'P 1'
#
loop_
_entity.id
_entity.type
_entity.pdbx_description
1 polymer ?
#
loop_
_entity_poly.entity_id
_entity_poly.type
_entity_poly.pdbx_seq_one_letter_code
_entity_poly.pdbx_strand_id
1 'polypeptide(L)'
;GMILAVGLTAGFLVVAYAVLEGKPYLGIVNVFPILVAIAFLIGTMRLLGLSLNALTATILSISIGLGIAYSVHATHRFIDEYNDGRNAYGAMLTTLSGTGGALLGSMLTTSLGTGALALAITPVLGDFGLLMALSVLYSFVFTVVALPPAVLLWERYRSTQTGRTVASSA
;
A
#
# COMPACT_ATOMS: atom_id res chain seq x y z
N GLY A 1 -15.14 -6.48 11.96
CA GLY A 1 -13.89 -5.78 12.18
C GLY A 1 -13.14 -5.47 10.87
N MET A 2 -12.47 -6.46 10.25
CA MET A 2 -11.55 -6.25 9.12
C MET A 2 -12.22 -5.61 7.87
N ILE A 3 -13.40 -6.09 7.45
CA ILE A 3 -14.14 -5.53 6.30
C ILE A 3 -14.49 -4.06 6.55
N LEU A 4 -14.91 -3.74 7.76
CA LEU A 4 -15.23 -2.36 8.15
C LEU A 4 -13.97 -1.48 8.16
N ALA A 5 -12.85 -1.98 8.66
CA ALA A 5 -11.56 -1.27 8.63
C ALA A 5 -11.12 -0.99 7.19
N VAL A 6 -11.17 -1.98 6.29
CA VAL A 6 -10.87 -1.80 4.86
C VAL A 6 -11.83 -0.78 4.23
N GLY A 7 -13.13 -0.90 4.48
CA GLY A 7 -14.13 0.01 3.91
C GLY A 7 -13.97 1.46 4.38
N LEU A 8 -13.76 1.68 5.68
CA LEU A 8 -13.50 3.02 6.23
C LEU A 8 -12.21 3.63 5.67
N THR A 9 -11.16 2.83 5.58
CA THR A 9 -9.88 3.30 5.04
C THR A 9 -9.96 3.62 3.56
N ALA A 10 -10.59 2.76 2.77
CA ALA A 10 -10.82 3.01 1.35
C ALA A 10 -11.66 4.28 1.14
N GLY A 11 -12.75 4.44 1.89
CA GLY A 11 -13.59 5.63 1.87
C GLY A 11 -12.83 6.89 2.24
N PHE A 12 -12.04 6.84 3.32
CA PHE A 12 -11.20 7.96 3.74
C PHE A 12 -10.17 8.35 2.66
N LEU A 13 -9.47 7.39 2.06
CA LEU A 13 -8.49 7.66 1.01
C LEU A 13 -9.13 8.25 -0.24
N VAL A 14 -10.29 7.72 -0.66
CA VAL A 14 -11.01 8.27 -1.82
C VAL A 14 -11.41 9.72 -1.56
N VAL A 15 -11.95 10.02 -0.38
CA VAL A 15 -12.32 11.39 0.00
C VAL A 15 -11.09 12.29 0.11
N ALA A 16 -10.02 11.83 0.75
CA ALA A 16 -8.79 12.61 0.90
C ALA A 16 -8.18 12.97 -0.45
N TYR A 17 -8.04 12.01 -1.37
CA TYR A 17 -7.52 12.28 -2.71
C TYR A 17 -8.48 13.06 -3.60
N ALA A 18 -9.79 12.98 -3.36
CA ALA A 18 -10.76 13.83 -4.04
C ALA A 18 -10.64 15.29 -3.62
N VAL A 19 -10.46 15.55 -2.31
CA VAL A 19 -10.40 16.90 -1.75
C VAL A 19 -9.03 17.56 -1.98
N LEU A 20 -7.92 16.81 -1.76
CA LEU A 20 -6.57 17.36 -1.81
C LEU A 20 -6.02 17.46 -3.24
N GLU A 21 -6.28 16.45 -4.07
CA GLU A 21 -5.68 16.30 -5.39
C GLU A 21 -6.69 16.36 -6.54
N GLY A 22 -7.99 16.38 -6.23
CA GLY A 22 -9.05 16.28 -7.24
C GLY A 22 -9.06 14.95 -8.01
N LYS A 23 -8.42 13.90 -7.47
CA LYS A 23 -8.17 12.62 -8.15
C LYS A 23 -8.61 11.43 -7.29
N PRO A 24 -9.93 11.20 -7.10
CA PRO A 24 -10.47 10.18 -6.17
C PRO A 24 -10.02 8.75 -6.50
N TYR A 25 -9.72 8.45 -7.76
CA TYR A 25 -9.25 7.13 -8.19
C TYR A 25 -7.90 6.74 -7.57
N LEU A 26 -7.05 7.70 -7.21
CA LEU A 26 -5.78 7.40 -6.53
C LEU A 26 -6.01 6.78 -5.15
N GLY A 27 -7.13 7.12 -4.49
CA GLY A 27 -7.54 6.45 -3.27
C GLY A 27 -7.76 4.94 -3.49
N ILE A 28 -8.43 4.57 -4.57
CA ILE A 28 -8.68 3.16 -4.92
C ILE A 28 -7.36 2.45 -5.28
N VAL A 29 -6.49 3.10 -6.06
CA VAL A 29 -5.19 2.54 -6.44
C VAL A 29 -4.32 2.25 -5.20
N ASN A 30 -4.38 3.11 -4.19
CA ASN A 30 -3.63 2.92 -2.93
C ASN A 30 -4.15 1.76 -2.07
N VAL A 31 -5.43 1.41 -2.18
CA VAL A 31 -6.01 0.28 -1.44
C VAL A 31 -5.59 -1.07 -2.03
N PHE A 32 -5.34 -1.14 -3.34
CA PHE A 32 -5.05 -2.40 -4.04
C PHE A 32 -3.82 -3.15 -3.48
N PRO A 33 -2.62 -2.53 -3.31
CA PRO A 33 -1.45 -3.21 -2.74
C PRO A 33 -1.71 -3.77 -1.34
N ILE A 34 -2.53 -3.06 -0.55
CA ILE A 34 -2.84 -3.45 0.83
C ILE A 34 -3.73 -4.69 0.85
N LEU A 35 -4.73 -4.77 -0.03
CA LEU A 35 -5.59 -5.95 -0.15
C LEU A 35 -4.78 -7.18 -0.53
N VAL A 36 -3.82 -7.03 -1.46
CA VAL A 36 -2.92 -8.11 -1.86
C VAL A 36 -2.03 -8.52 -0.68
N ALA A 37 -1.44 -7.56 0.05
CA ALA A 37 -0.62 -7.83 1.23
C ALA A 37 -1.39 -8.61 2.30
N ILE A 38 -2.65 -8.21 2.58
CA ILE A 38 -3.51 -8.91 3.55
C ILE A 38 -3.83 -10.33 3.07
N ALA A 39 -4.14 -10.52 1.79
CA ALA A 39 -4.42 -11.84 1.24
C ALA A 39 -3.20 -12.77 1.39
N PHE A 40 -2.00 -12.27 1.13
CA PHE A 40 -0.75 -13.00 1.36
C PHE A 40 -0.50 -13.28 2.83
N LEU A 41 -0.77 -12.32 3.72
CA LEU A 41 -0.64 -12.52 5.16
C LEU A 41 -1.57 -13.63 5.66
N ILE A 42 -2.85 -13.61 5.24
CA ILE A 42 -3.82 -14.66 5.58
C ILE A 42 -3.37 -16.02 5.03
N GLY A 43 -2.85 -16.05 3.79
CA GLY A 43 -2.28 -17.26 3.20
C GLY A 43 -1.10 -17.81 4.02
N THR A 44 -0.20 -16.93 4.46
CA THR A 44 0.94 -17.31 5.31
C THR A 44 0.49 -17.80 6.68
N MET A 45 -0.51 -17.17 7.30
CA MET A 45 -1.11 -17.65 8.55
C MET A 45 -1.63 -19.09 8.40
N ARG A 46 -2.31 -19.37 7.28
CA ARG A 46 -2.82 -20.71 6.99
C ARG A 46 -1.70 -21.74 6.85
N LEU A 47 -0.61 -21.37 6.16
CA LEU A 47 0.57 -22.24 6.00
C LEU A 47 1.28 -22.52 7.32
N LEU A 48 1.34 -21.55 8.23
CA LEU A 48 1.95 -21.67 9.54
C LEU A 48 1.02 -22.34 10.57
N GLY A 49 -0.20 -22.71 10.21
CA GLY A 49 -1.18 -23.29 11.12
C GLY A 49 -1.75 -22.31 12.15
N LEU A 50 -1.57 -21.00 11.94
CA LEU A 50 -2.09 -19.97 12.83
C LEU A 50 -3.59 -19.78 12.62
N SER A 51 -4.37 -19.87 13.68
CA SER A 51 -5.82 -19.71 13.62
C SER A 51 -6.25 -18.25 13.63
N LEU A 52 -7.36 -17.95 12.93
CA LEU A 52 -8.03 -16.66 13.03
C LEU A 52 -8.73 -16.55 14.38
N ASN A 53 -8.24 -15.68 15.24
CA ASN A 53 -8.78 -15.35 16.53
C ASN A 53 -8.83 -13.82 16.74
N ALA A 54 -9.25 -13.34 17.90
CA ALA A 54 -9.37 -11.91 18.18
C ALA A 54 -8.02 -11.18 18.06
N LEU A 55 -6.91 -11.81 18.44
CA LEU A 55 -5.57 -11.24 18.33
C LEU A 55 -5.17 -11.08 16.86
N THR A 56 -5.28 -12.15 16.08
CA THR A 56 -4.91 -12.13 14.65
C THR A 56 -5.81 -11.18 13.84
N ALA A 57 -7.09 -11.07 14.19
CA ALA A 57 -7.99 -10.09 13.60
C ALA A 57 -7.55 -8.64 13.92
N THR A 58 -7.05 -8.40 15.14
CA THR A 58 -6.48 -7.10 15.52
C THR A 58 -5.21 -6.79 14.74
N ILE A 59 -4.31 -7.78 14.59
CA ILE A 59 -3.09 -7.64 13.77
C ILE A 59 -3.44 -7.27 12.34
N LEU A 60 -4.39 -7.97 11.72
CA LEU A 60 -4.84 -7.66 10.36
C LEU A 60 -5.39 -6.23 10.24
N SER A 61 -6.10 -5.74 11.26
CA SER A 61 -6.62 -4.37 11.27
C SER A 61 -5.51 -3.32 11.40
N ILE A 62 -4.52 -3.56 12.25
CA ILE A 62 -3.34 -2.70 12.39
C ILE A 62 -2.51 -2.71 11.09
N SER A 63 -2.38 -3.88 10.46
CA SER A 63 -1.67 -4.08 9.20
C SER A 63 -2.21 -3.21 8.06
N ILE A 64 -3.53 -3.01 8.02
CA ILE A 64 -4.17 -2.10 7.06
C ILE A 64 -3.64 -0.68 7.26
N GLY A 65 -3.64 -0.19 8.50
CA GLY A 65 -3.17 1.17 8.83
C GLY A 65 -1.69 1.39 8.49
N LEU A 66 -0.83 0.43 8.82
CA LEU A 66 0.61 0.50 8.51
C LEU A 66 0.87 0.38 7.00
N GLY A 67 0.15 -0.51 6.32
CA GLY A 67 0.32 -0.75 4.89
C GLY A 67 -0.03 0.47 4.04
N ILE A 68 -1.07 1.21 4.44
CA ILE A 68 -1.49 2.43 3.76
C ILE A 68 -0.38 3.49 3.73
N ALA A 69 0.38 3.63 4.80
CA ALA A 69 1.43 4.64 4.88
C ALA A 69 2.45 4.48 3.73
N TYR A 70 2.86 3.26 3.40
CA TYR A 70 3.78 3.00 2.29
C TYR A 70 3.19 3.42 0.94
N SER A 71 1.94 3.03 0.67
CA SER A 71 1.26 3.32 -0.57
C SER A 71 1.00 4.82 -0.74
N VAL A 72 0.54 5.50 0.31
CA VAL A 72 0.25 6.94 0.30
C VAL A 72 1.53 7.76 0.09
N HIS A 73 2.62 7.45 0.81
CA HIS A 73 3.90 8.15 0.63
C HIS A 73 4.46 7.99 -0.79
N ALA A 74 4.42 6.77 -1.33
CA ALA A 74 4.88 6.52 -2.69
C ALA A 74 4.00 7.24 -3.73
N THR A 75 2.68 7.22 -3.57
CA THR A 75 1.75 7.89 -4.49
C THR A 75 1.88 9.41 -4.42
N HIS A 76 2.00 9.97 -3.22
CA HIS A 76 2.14 11.42 -3.07
C HIS A 76 3.43 11.91 -3.72
N ARG A 77 4.55 11.24 -3.47
CA ARG A 77 5.80 11.56 -4.13
C ARG A 77 5.73 11.45 -5.65
N PHE A 78 5.04 10.43 -6.16
CA PHE A 78 4.81 10.29 -7.60
C PHE A 78 4.02 11.48 -8.17
N ILE A 79 2.98 11.94 -7.48
CA ILE A 79 2.17 13.08 -7.91
C ILE A 79 3.01 14.36 -7.95
N ASP A 80 3.86 14.59 -6.94
CA ASP A 80 4.74 15.75 -6.91
C ASP A 80 5.67 15.75 -8.12
N GLU A 81 6.37 14.65 -8.38
CA GLU A 81 7.29 14.52 -9.52
C GLU A 81 6.59 14.63 -10.87
N TYR A 82 5.35 14.14 -10.97
CA TYR A 82 4.55 14.23 -12.18
C TYR A 82 4.06 15.66 -12.43
N ASN A 83 3.66 16.38 -11.38
CA ASN A 83 3.24 17.79 -11.47
C ASN A 83 4.41 18.72 -11.78
N ASP A 84 5.65 18.36 -11.43
CA ASP A 84 6.88 19.07 -11.81
C ASP A 84 7.26 18.91 -13.29
N GLY A 85 6.37 18.31 -14.10
CA GLY A 85 6.50 18.23 -15.56
C GLY A 85 7.27 17.01 -16.07
N ARG A 86 7.54 16.02 -15.22
CA ARG A 86 8.11 14.73 -15.63
C ARG A 86 7.06 13.85 -16.30
N ASN A 87 7.47 13.04 -17.26
CA ASN A 87 6.59 11.98 -17.75
C ASN A 87 6.37 10.93 -16.66
N ALA A 88 5.31 10.13 -16.75
CA ALA A 88 4.94 9.16 -15.71
C ALA A 88 6.05 8.15 -15.38
N TYR A 89 6.80 7.70 -16.37
CA TYR A 89 7.91 6.79 -16.17
C TYR A 89 9.06 7.47 -15.39
N GLY A 90 9.44 8.68 -15.76
CA GLY A 90 10.47 9.48 -15.06
C GLY A 90 10.06 9.83 -13.62
N ALA A 91 8.81 10.25 -13.41
CA ALA A 91 8.25 10.51 -12.10
C ALA A 91 8.29 9.26 -11.21
N MET A 92 7.94 8.09 -11.75
CA MET A 92 7.99 6.83 -11.02
C MET A 92 9.43 6.42 -10.67
N LEU A 93 10.37 6.53 -11.61
CA LEU A 93 11.79 6.25 -11.32
C LEU A 93 12.33 7.14 -10.22
N THR A 94 12.04 8.44 -10.27
CA THR A 94 12.49 9.40 -9.23
C THR A 94 11.82 9.09 -7.88
N THR A 95 10.55 8.71 -7.87
CA THR A 95 9.85 8.28 -6.66
C THR A 95 10.52 7.07 -6.03
N LEU A 96 10.79 6.04 -6.82
CA LEU A 96 11.41 4.80 -6.31
C LEU A 96 12.85 5.02 -5.85
N SER A 97 13.66 5.80 -6.58
CA SER A 97 15.05 6.07 -6.22
C SER A 97 15.18 7.03 -5.04
N GLY A 98 14.29 8.03 -4.91
CA GLY A 98 14.32 9.02 -3.83
C GLY A 98 13.65 8.52 -2.55
N THR A 99 12.37 8.13 -2.66
CA THR A 99 11.56 7.75 -1.49
C THR A 99 11.70 6.28 -1.12
N GLY A 100 12.03 5.42 -2.10
CA GLY A 100 12.13 3.97 -1.88
C GLY A 100 13.14 3.59 -0.80
N GLY A 101 14.29 4.29 -0.73
CA GLY A 101 15.28 4.06 0.31
C GLY A 101 14.78 4.38 1.73
N ALA A 102 14.05 5.50 1.89
CA ALA A 102 13.45 5.87 3.16
C ALA A 102 12.34 4.88 3.58
N LEU A 103 11.50 4.46 2.62
CA LEU A 103 10.46 3.45 2.86
C LEU A 103 11.08 2.09 3.22
N LEU A 104 12.18 1.70 2.55
CA LEU A 104 12.92 0.48 2.89
C LEU A 104 13.49 0.54 4.31
N GLY A 105 14.10 1.66 4.69
CA GLY A 105 14.60 1.88 6.05
C GLY A 105 13.50 1.77 7.10
N SER A 106 12.36 2.41 6.87
CA SER A 106 11.18 2.33 7.73
C SER A 106 10.65 0.89 7.83
N MET A 107 10.54 0.19 6.70
CA MET A 107 10.12 -1.22 6.67
C MET A 107 11.06 -2.10 7.48
N LEU A 108 12.37 -2.00 7.26
CA LEU A 108 13.36 -2.79 7.99
C LEU A 108 13.30 -2.51 9.50
N THR A 109 13.28 -1.25 9.91
CA THR A 109 13.21 -0.87 11.33
C THR A 109 11.95 -1.43 11.98
N THR A 110 10.78 -1.28 11.33
CA THR A 110 9.51 -1.76 11.89
C THR A 110 9.44 -3.29 11.89
N SER A 111 9.84 -3.95 10.79
CA SER A 111 9.81 -5.40 10.70
C SER A 111 10.80 -6.05 11.67
N LEU A 112 12.01 -5.52 11.82
CA LEU A 112 12.98 -6.04 12.79
C LEU A 112 12.55 -5.76 14.23
N GLY A 113 12.03 -4.55 14.51
CA GLY A 113 11.55 -4.18 15.84
C GLY A 113 10.37 -5.04 16.29
N THR A 114 9.34 -5.20 15.44
CA THR A 114 8.20 -6.09 15.77
C THR A 114 8.58 -7.56 15.68
N GLY A 115 9.43 -7.94 14.72
CA GLY A 115 9.93 -9.30 14.54
C GLY A 115 10.78 -9.80 15.71
N ALA A 116 11.43 -8.91 16.47
CA ALA A 116 12.12 -9.29 17.69
C ALA A 116 11.19 -9.94 18.74
N LEU A 117 9.89 -9.59 18.71
CA LEU A 117 8.87 -10.24 19.56
C LEU A 117 8.65 -11.70 19.18
N ALA A 118 9.02 -12.15 17.99
CA ALA A 118 8.96 -13.56 17.62
C ALA A 118 9.86 -14.44 18.50
N LEU A 119 10.83 -13.85 19.18
CA LEU A 119 11.71 -14.51 20.15
C LEU A 119 11.14 -14.48 21.58
N ALA A 120 9.93 -13.94 21.77
CA ALA A 120 9.32 -13.88 23.09
C ALA A 120 8.98 -15.27 23.62
N ILE A 121 9.12 -15.46 24.93
CA ILE A 121 8.79 -16.71 25.61
C ILE A 121 7.29 -17.04 25.51
N THR A 122 6.47 -16.00 25.43
CA THR A 122 5.01 -16.14 25.32
C THR A 122 4.62 -16.36 23.85
N PRO A 123 4.00 -17.50 23.49
CA PRO A 123 3.64 -17.80 22.09
C PRO A 123 2.77 -16.72 21.45
N VAL A 124 1.85 -16.14 22.21
CA VAL A 124 0.95 -15.05 21.75
C VAL A 124 1.74 -13.83 21.27
N LEU A 125 2.79 -13.42 21.98
CA LEU A 125 3.67 -12.32 21.58
C LEU A 125 4.55 -12.71 20.39
N GLY A 126 4.99 -13.96 20.34
CA GLY A 126 5.74 -14.52 19.22
C GLY A 126 4.93 -14.46 17.92
N ASP A 127 3.70 -14.95 17.94
CA ASP A 127 2.79 -14.90 16.78
C ASP A 127 2.49 -13.46 16.37
N PHE A 128 2.25 -12.57 17.36
CA PHE A 128 2.05 -11.15 17.12
C PHE A 128 3.24 -10.54 16.39
N GLY A 129 4.45 -10.73 16.91
CA GLY A 129 5.66 -10.15 16.33
C GLY A 129 5.94 -10.65 14.92
N LEU A 130 5.80 -11.96 14.71
CA LEU A 130 6.00 -12.58 13.40
C LEU A 130 5.00 -12.04 12.36
N LEU A 131 3.71 -12.05 12.70
CA LEU A 131 2.66 -11.57 11.79
C LEU A 131 2.78 -10.08 11.49
N MET A 132 3.13 -9.26 12.48
CA MET A 132 3.36 -7.82 12.27
C MET A 132 4.56 -7.57 11.35
N ALA A 133 5.68 -8.27 11.57
CA ALA A 133 6.86 -8.15 10.73
C ALA A 133 6.57 -8.53 9.27
N LEU A 134 5.88 -9.67 9.07
CA LEU A 134 5.47 -10.14 7.74
C LEU A 134 4.47 -9.18 7.07
N SER A 135 3.55 -8.62 7.83
CA SER A 135 2.57 -7.66 7.35
C SER A 135 3.23 -6.41 6.77
N VAL A 136 4.18 -5.83 7.51
CA VAL A 136 4.93 -4.64 7.08
C VAL A 136 5.78 -4.96 5.85
N LEU A 137 6.45 -6.11 5.84
CA LEU A 137 7.23 -6.58 4.69
C LEU A 137 6.36 -6.72 3.43
N TYR A 138 5.22 -7.41 3.53
CA TYR A 138 4.31 -7.61 2.40
C TYR A 138 3.74 -6.28 1.91
N SER A 139 3.33 -5.39 2.83
CA SER A 139 2.80 -4.07 2.46
C SER A 139 3.82 -3.25 1.68
N PHE A 140 5.09 -3.25 2.09
CA PHE A 140 6.16 -2.57 1.38
C PHE A 140 6.40 -3.21 0.00
N VAL A 141 6.58 -4.54 -0.06
CA VAL A 141 6.85 -5.27 -1.32
C VAL A 141 5.73 -5.04 -2.33
N PHE A 142 4.47 -5.19 -1.91
CA PHE A 142 3.35 -5.02 -2.83
C PHE A 142 3.13 -3.55 -3.21
N THR A 143 3.47 -2.59 -2.35
CA THR A 143 3.48 -1.17 -2.74
C THR A 143 4.51 -0.93 -3.84
N VAL A 144 5.75 -1.38 -3.66
CA VAL A 144 6.83 -1.16 -4.65
C VAL A 144 6.57 -1.89 -5.97
N VAL A 145 5.98 -3.08 -5.92
CA VAL A 145 5.73 -3.91 -7.12
C VAL A 145 4.42 -3.55 -7.81
N ALA A 146 3.34 -3.32 -7.07
CA ALA A 146 2.00 -3.15 -7.64
C ALA A 146 1.66 -1.68 -7.97
N LEU A 147 2.19 -0.72 -7.24
CA LEU A 147 1.90 0.69 -7.47
C LEU A 147 2.39 1.19 -8.83
N PRO A 148 3.66 0.93 -9.28
CA PRO A 148 4.13 1.40 -10.57
C PRO A 148 3.25 0.97 -11.75
N PRO A 149 2.95 -0.33 -11.95
CA PRO A 149 2.10 -0.72 -13.05
C PRO A 149 0.68 -0.17 -12.94
N ALA A 150 0.12 -0.06 -11.73
CA ALA A 150 -1.22 0.47 -11.53
C ALA A 150 -1.33 1.94 -11.98
N VAL A 151 -0.35 2.76 -11.61
CA VAL A 151 -0.31 4.18 -11.97
C VAL A 151 -0.03 4.37 -13.48
N LEU A 152 0.91 3.61 -14.05
CA LEU A 152 1.25 3.69 -15.47
C LEU A 152 0.09 3.22 -16.38
N LEU A 153 -0.62 2.16 -16.00
CA LEU A 153 -1.81 1.69 -16.70
C LEU A 153 -2.92 2.73 -16.68
N TRP A 154 -3.09 3.39 -15.53
CA TRP A 154 -4.08 4.44 -15.39
C TRP A 154 -3.77 5.64 -16.30
N GLU A 155 -2.53 6.10 -16.37
CA GLU A 155 -2.13 7.22 -17.24
C GLU A 155 -2.38 6.87 -18.72
N ARG A 156 -2.03 5.65 -19.13
CA ARG A 156 -2.29 5.16 -20.49
C ARG A 156 -3.78 5.17 -20.82
N TYR A 157 -4.63 4.78 -19.87
CA TYR A 157 -6.08 4.85 -20.05
C TYR A 157 -6.58 6.28 -20.17
N ARG A 158 -6.08 7.20 -19.38
CA ARG A 158 -6.43 8.63 -19.43
C ARG A 158 -6.02 9.28 -20.74
N SER A 159 -4.82 9.05 -21.24
CA SER A 159 -4.33 9.60 -22.49
C SER A 159 -5.16 9.15 -23.68
N THR A 160 -5.67 7.92 -23.67
CA THR A 160 -6.58 7.37 -24.69
C THR A 160 -7.95 8.09 -24.68
N GLN A 161 -8.45 8.46 -23.51
CA GLN A 161 -9.72 9.18 -23.37
C GLN A 161 -9.58 10.64 -23.85
N THR A 162 -8.49 11.31 -23.49
CA THR A 162 -8.23 12.70 -23.91
C THR A 162 -8.03 12.81 -25.43
N GLY A 163 -7.34 11.83 -26.05
CA GLY A 163 -7.22 11.76 -27.51
C GLY A 163 -8.54 11.56 -28.25
N ARG A 164 -9.49 10.84 -27.64
CA ARG A 164 -10.85 10.66 -28.21
C ARG A 164 -11.68 11.93 -28.18
N THR A 165 -11.58 12.72 -27.12
CA THR A 165 -12.33 13.99 -27.01
C THR A 165 -11.86 15.02 -28.02
N VAL A 166 -10.56 15.11 -28.31
CA VAL A 166 -10.00 16.02 -29.33
C VAL A 166 -10.40 15.58 -30.75
N ALA A 167 -10.45 14.26 -31.02
CA ALA A 167 -10.85 13.75 -32.34
C ALA A 167 -12.36 13.88 -32.63
N SER A 168 -13.20 14.02 -31.58
CA SER A 168 -14.65 14.20 -31.76
C SER A 168 -15.10 15.65 -31.86
N SER A 169 -14.19 16.60 -31.63
CA SER A 169 -14.45 18.06 -31.72
C SER A 169 -13.90 18.70 -33.00
N ALA A 170 -13.30 17.92 -33.87
CA ALA A 170 -12.80 18.30 -35.20
C ALA A 170 -13.71 17.74 -36.29
#